data_d4aea9a567426ef8ff0561c3fa8e8ef7
#
_entry.id   d4aea9a567426ef8ff0561c3fa8e8ef7
#
_cell.length_a   1.000
_cell.length_b   1.000
_cell.length_c   1.000
_cell.angle_alpha   90.00
_cell.angle_beta   90.00
_cell.angle_gamma   90.00
#
_symmetry.space_group_name_H-M   'P 1'
#
loop_
_entity.id
_entity.type
_entity.pdbx_description
1 polymer ?
#
loop_
_entity_poly.entity_id
_entity_poly.type
_entity_poly.pdbx_seq_one_letter_code
_entity_poly.pdbx_strand_id
1 'polypeptide(L)'
;HKAPASFRQHKAYSDLMDALLLYVFLGLTMAFIKIFWSKVLGMRRTTKHTIIDRFSKFSLWMIFPMRLLAESITACLYGNGGFFTQAVGNLFDPMIVRGMETSVWMLYSLMLGVFFVTMPFTRYMHIFTELLLIYFRKIGVREETGKTGYTLFELNACSRCGVCISGCPIDKVLENHEIQSVYLIRSLRNQERGSRLKMIADNCLMCDRCTVDCPVGIDLSALRRQTRAKGTIDTTGNYVYLDKKQTSFNAIGRVAYFGGCMSHLTPGITESMERIFTAADQKYWYMDKLATICCGRPLQQQGFTAQAAELRRKNT
;
A
#
# COMPACT_ATOMS: atom_id res chain seq x y z
N HIS A 1 6.09 48.02 -6.21
CA HIS A 1 6.21 47.15 -5.03
C HIS A 1 7.63 46.63 -4.98
N LYS A 2 8.47 47.21 -4.13
CA LYS A 2 9.80 46.66 -3.84
C LYS A 2 9.59 45.38 -3.01
N ALA A 3 9.92 44.23 -3.58
CA ALA A 3 9.96 42.98 -2.83
C ALA A 3 10.95 43.15 -1.63
N PRO A 4 10.66 42.53 -0.47
CA PRO A 4 11.57 42.59 0.68
C PRO A 4 12.93 42.02 0.27
N ALA A 5 13.95 42.89 0.30
CA ALA A 5 15.20 42.77 -0.38
C ALA A 5 16.21 41.79 0.25
N SER A 6 15.88 41.08 1.33
CA SER A 6 16.93 40.51 2.16
C SER A 6 17.41 39.10 1.74
N PHE A 7 16.58 38.29 1.11
CA PHE A 7 17.00 36.90 0.75
C PHE A 7 17.30 36.66 -0.74
N ARG A 8 16.65 37.41 -1.65
CA ARG A 8 16.85 37.23 -3.11
C ARG A 8 18.13 37.85 -3.67
N GLN A 9 18.87 38.63 -2.88
CA GLN A 9 20.10 39.29 -3.34
C GLN A 9 21.35 38.41 -3.24
N HIS A 10 21.30 37.25 -2.61
CA HIS A 10 22.42 36.33 -2.57
C HIS A 10 22.39 35.40 -3.80
N LYS A 11 23.30 35.62 -4.73
CA LYS A 11 23.46 34.79 -5.95
C LYS A 11 23.55 33.31 -5.62
N ALA A 12 24.25 32.92 -4.56
CA ALA A 12 24.35 31.56 -4.09
C ALA A 12 22.99 30.92 -3.75
N TYR A 13 22.05 31.71 -3.20
CA TYR A 13 20.69 31.21 -2.92
C TYR A 13 19.89 30.99 -4.20
N SER A 14 19.96 31.92 -5.17
CA SER A 14 19.32 31.75 -6.49
C SER A 14 19.86 30.54 -7.21
N ASP A 15 21.17 30.34 -7.21
CA ASP A 15 21.82 29.20 -7.86
C ASP A 15 21.44 27.86 -7.19
N LEU A 16 21.35 27.82 -5.85
CA LEU A 16 20.87 26.65 -5.13
C LEU A 16 19.43 26.32 -5.48
N MET A 17 18.54 27.32 -5.55
CA MET A 17 17.13 27.12 -5.92
C MET A 17 17.00 26.63 -7.35
N ASP A 18 17.81 27.10 -8.28
CA ASP A 18 17.88 26.65 -9.66
C ASP A 18 18.37 25.21 -9.76
N ALA A 19 19.37 24.84 -8.99
CA ALA A 19 19.87 23.45 -8.92
C ALA A 19 18.79 22.48 -8.43
N LEU A 20 18.05 22.88 -7.38
CA LEU A 20 16.90 22.10 -6.87
C LEU A 20 15.77 22.00 -7.91
N LEU A 21 15.48 23.07 -8.61
CA LEU A 21 14.49 23.09 -9.67
C LEU A 21 14.86 22.15 -10.83
N LEU A 22 16.12 22.17 -11.26
CA LEU A 22 16.65 21.23 -12.26
C LEU A 22 16.56 19.79 -11.80
N TYR A 23 16.91 19.51 -10.54
CA TYR A 23 16.77 18.17 -9.97
C TYR A 23 15.33 17.67 -10.02
N VAL A 24 14.35 18.54 -9.70
CA VAL A 24 12.91 18.19 -9.82
C VAL A 24 12.52 17.94 -11.28
N PHE A 25 12.98 18.76 -12.24
CA PHE A 25 12.71 18.53 -13.65
C PHE A 25 13.29 17.22 -14.16
N LEU A 26 14.49 16.85 -13.71
CA LEU A 26 15.08 15.54 -14.00
C LEU A 26 14.17 14.41 -13.48
N GLY A 27 13.70 14.51 -12.24
CA GLY A 27 12.75 13.56 -11.64
C GLY A 27 11.43 13.47 -12.41
N LEU A 28 10.87 14.61 -12.84
CA LEU A 28 9.66 14.69 -13.66
C LEU A 28 9.88 14.00 -15.01
N THR A 29 11.01 14.25 -15.67
CA THR A 29 11.36 13.64 -16.96
C THR A 29 11.48 12.12 -16.82
N MET A 30 12.16 11.63 -15.78
CA MET A 30 12.26 10.21 -15.50
C MET A 30 10.90 9.58 -15.21
N ALA A 31 10.04 10.28 -14.46
CA ALA A 31 8.68 9.81 -14.19
C ALA A 31 7.84 9.73 -15.49
N PHE A 32 7.99 10.71 -16.38
CA PHE A 32 7.33 10.72 -17.68
C PHE A 32 7.81 9.56 -18.57
N ILE A 33 9.12 9.34 -18.65
CA ILE A 33 9.73 8.22 -19.37
C ILE A 33 9.17 6.90 -18.81
N LYS A 34 9.16 6.72 -17.49
CA LYS A 34 8.59 5.53 -16.84
C LYS A 34 7.12 5.31 -17.21
N ILE A 35 6.29 6.35 -17.22
CA ILE A 35 4.88 6.25 -17.59
C ILE A 35 4.74 5.87 -19.07
N PHE A 36 5.55 6.45 -19.94
CA PHE A 36 5.57 6.13 -21.37
C PHE A 36 5.95 4.67 -21.60
N TRP A 37 7.09 4.23 -21.05
CA TRP A 37 7.55 2.84 -21.13
C TRP A 37 6.54 1.85 -20.54
N SER A 38 5.89 2.18 -19.42
CA SER A 38 4.88 1.30 -18.83
C SER A 38 3.64 1.12 -19.73
N LYS A 39 3.28 2.13 -20.51
CA LYS A 39 2.21 2.02 -21.51
C LYS A 39 2.63 1.18 -22.70
N VAL A 40 3.85 1.35 -23.18
CA VAL A 40 4.39 0.63 -24.35
C VAL A 40 4.61 -0.84 -24.02
N LEU A 41 5.18 -1.15 -22.85
CA LEU A 41 5.47 -2.52 -22.42
C LEU A 41 4.26 -3.26 -21.86
N GLY A 42 3.06 -2.67 -21.87
CA GLY A 42 1.84 -3.31 -21.40
C GLY A 42 1.86 -3.66 -19.91
N MET A 43 2.64 -2.95 -19.11
CA MET A 43 2.66 -3.17 -17.66
C MET A 43 1.28 -2.94 -17.06
N ARG A 44 0.90 -3.81 -16.14
CA ARG A 44 -0.45 -3.92 -15.60
C ARG A 44 -0.97 -2.61 -15.01
N ARG A 45 -2.27 -2.43 -15.20
CA ARG A 45 -3.01 -1.21 -14.89
C ARG A 45 -2.93 -0.86 -13.41
N THR A 46 -2.48 0.36 -13.13
CA THR A 46 -2.66 1.00 -11.82
C THR A 46 -4.16 1.23 -11.56
N THR A 47 -4.53 1.33 -10.29
CA THR A 47 -5.91 1.63 -9.86
C THR A 47 -6.45 2.88 -10.54
N LYS A 48 -7.74 2.85 -10.92
CA LYS A 48 -8.43 4.00 -11.52
C LYS A 48 -8.31 5.24 -10.62
N HIS A 49 -7.92 6.36 -11.21
CA HIS A 49 -7.86 7.65 -10.52
C HIS A 49 -9.26 8.23 -10.33
N THR A 50 -9.54 8.80 -9.16
CA THR A 50 -10.72 9.64 -8.96
C THR A 50 -10.56 10.97 -9.71
N ILE A 51 -11.65 11.70 -9.91
CA ILE A 51 -11.60 13.02 -10.53
C ILE A 51 -10.69 13.97 -9.74
N ILE A 52 -10.81 13.97 -8.41
CA ILE A 52 -9.98 14.78 -7.50
C ILE A 52 -8.50 14.39 -7.62
N ASP A 53 -8.16 13.08 -7.70
CA ASP A 53 -6.79 12.63 -7.93
C ASP A 53 -6.21 13.17 -9.27
N ARG A 54 -7.06 13.31 -10.31
CA ARG A 54 -6.62 13.86 -11.61
C ARG A 54 -6.30 15.34 -11.50
N PHE A 55 -7.17 16.12 -10.84
CA PHE A 55 -6.94 17.55 -10.60
C PHE A 55 -5.69 17.78 -9.75
N SER A 56 -5.54 17.08 -8.64
CA SER A 56 -4.36 17.20 -7.78
C SER A 56 -3.07 16.81 -8.52
N LYS A 57 -3.11 15.75 -9.31
CA LYS A 57 -1.98 15.34 -10.14
C LYS A 57 -1.65 16.39 -11.21
N PHE A 58 -2.65 16.95 -11.89
CA PHE A 58 -2.45 18.01 -12.86
C PHE A 58 -1.82 19.24 -12.21
N SER A 59 -2.36 19.71 -11.07
CA SER A 59 -1.78 20.81 -10.31
C SER A 59 -0.33 20.55 -9.94
N LEU A 60 -0.01 19.37 -9.40
CA LEU A 60 1.36 19.01 -9.05
C LEU A 60 2.32 19.09 -10.25
N TRP A 61 1.88 18.60 -11.42
CA TRP A 61 2.70 18.64 -12.63
C TRP A 61 2.86 20.06 -13.19
N MET A 62 1.89 20.95 -12.96
CA MET A 62 1.93 22.35 -13.41
C MET A 62 2.71 23.27 -12.47
N ILE A 63 2.81 22.96 -11.17
CA ILE A 63 3.53 23.79 -10.18
C ILE A 63 4.95 24.11 -10.66
N PHE A 64 5.73 23.12 -11.09
CA PHE A 64 7.14 23.30 -11.41
C PHE A 64 7.36 24.05 -12.74
N PRO A 65 6.69 23.75 -13.85
CA PRO A 65 6.77 24.56 -15.06
C PRO A 65 6.30 26.01 -14.85
N MET A 66 5.21 26.21 -14.09
CA MET A 66 4.72 27.56 -13.78
C MET A 66 5.71 28.33 -12.90
N ARG A 67 6.34 27.65 -11.96
CA ARG A 67 7.41 28.25 -11.15
C ARG A 67 8.60 28.67 -12.01
N LEU A 68 9.09 27.77 -12.88
CA LEU A 68 10.18 28.10 -13.83
C LEU A 68 9.83 29.33 -14.66
N LEU A 69 8.61 29.36 -15.22
CA LEU A 69 8.16 30.48 -16.03
C LEU A 69 8.10 31.78 -15.22
N ALA A 70 7.51 31.74 -14.02
CA ALA A 70 7.39 32.91 -13.14
C ALA A 70 8.77 33.47 -12.73
N GLU A 71 9.70 32.58 -12.30
CA GLU A 71 11.04 32.98 -11.92
C GLU A 71 11.87 33.49 -13.12
N SER A 72 11.71 32.89 -14.30
CA SER A 72 12.41 33.33 -15.51
C SER A 72 11.92 34.70 -16.00
N ILE A 73 10.62 35.00 -15.90
CA ILE A 73 10.05 36.31 -16.17
C ILE A 73 10.61 37.34 -15.19
N THR A 74 10.63 37.02 -13.91
CA THR A 74 11.21 37.90 -12.88
C THR A 74 12.72 38.11 -13.10
N ALA A 75 13.46 37.06 -13.47
CA ALA A 75 14.87 37.15 -13.84
C ALA A 75 15.13 38.04 -15.06
N CYS A 76 14.28 37.96 -16.08
CA CYS A 76 14.34 38.82 -17.25
C CYS A 76 14.15 40.31 -16.88
N LEU A 77 13.19 40.62 -16.00
CA LEU A 77 12.85 42.00 -15.63
C LEU A 77 13.85 42.65 -14.66
N TYR A 78 14.41 41.86 -13.74
CA TYR A 78 15.20 42.37 -12.61
C TYR A 78 16.64 41.89 -12.58
N GLY A 79 17.05 40.97 -13.45
CA GLY A 79 18.42 40.44 -13.53
C GLY A 79 18.89 39.66 -12.29
N ASN A 80 17.96 39.13 -11.47
CA ASN A 80 18.23 38.50 -10.18
C ASN A 80 18.04 36.98 -10.19
N GLY A 81 17.99 36.38 -11.36
CA GLY A 81 17.87 34.91 -11.54
C GLY A 81 19.14 34.16 -11.17
N GLY A 82 19.01 32.87 -10.91
CA GLY A 82 20.12 31.94 -10.85
C GLY A 82 20.62 31.58 -12.26
N PHE A 83 21.51 30.60 -12.37
CA PHE A 83 22.14 30.27 -13.64
C PHE A 83 21.13 29.73 -14.68
N PHE A 84 20.13 28.98 -14.26
CA PHE A 84 19.14 28.36 -15.15
C PHE A 84 17.97 29.30 -15.45
N THR A 85 17.37 29.89 -14.43
CA THR A 85 16.24 30.83 -14.59
C THR A 85 16.67 32.09 -15.33
N GLN A 86 17.90 32.58 -15.14
CA GLN A 86 18.44 33.70 -15.91
C GLN A 86 18.67 33.34 -17.38
N ALA A 87 19.21 32.13 -17.66
CA ALA A 87 19.40 31.66 -19.04
C ALA A 87 18.07 31.57 -19.80
N VAL A 88 17.01 31.06 -19.14
CA VAL A 88 15.66 31.01 -19.72
C VAL A 88 15.07 32.41 -19.83
N GLY A 89 15.28 33.26 -18.82
CA GLY A 89 14.81 34.65 -18.81
C GLY A 89 15.35 35.50 -19.96
N ASN A 90 16.61 35.28 -20.36
CA ASN A 90 17.23 35.97 -21.48
C ASN A 90 16.61 35.65 -22.86
N LEU A 91 15.75 34.62 -22.95
CA LEU A 91 14.99 34.30 -24.15
C LEU A 91 13.73 35.16 -24.32
N PHE A 92 13.32 35.86 -23.28
CA PHE A 92 12.11 36.68 -23.27
C PHE A 92 12.40 38.15 -23.55
N ASP A 93 11.47 38.83 -24.25
CA ASP A 93 11.49 40.29 -24.42
C ASP A 93 10.90 40.96 -23.15
N PRO A 94 11.68 41.82 -22.46
CA PRO A 94 11.21 42.51 -21.25
C PRO A 94 9.93 43.34 -21.46
N MET A 95 9.68 43.88 -22.68
CA MET A 95 8.48 44.66 -22.95
C MET A 95 7.23 43.79 -22.94
N ILE A 96 7.32 42.56 -23.47
CA ILE A 96 6.18 41.63 -23.55
C ILE A 96 5.87 41.04 -22.16
N VAL A 97 6.88 40.62 -21.42
CA VAL A 97 6.69 39.85 -20.16
C VAL A 97 6.33 40.75 -18.97
N ARG A 98 6.60 42.07 -19.02
CA ARG A 98 6.28 42.99 -17.93
C ARG A 98 4.81 42.97 -17.53
N GLY A 99 3.87 42.90 -18.52
CA GLY A 99 2.44 42.79 -18.24
C GLY A 99 1.98 41.42 -17.75
N MET A 100 2.80 40.37 -17.93
CA MET A 100 2.45 38.98 -17.59
C MET A 100 2.95 38.53 -16.23
N GLU A 101 3.93 39.23 -15.64
CA GLU A 101 4.58 38.82 -14.38
C GLU A 101 3.58 38.47 -13.29
N THR A 102 2.69 39.40 -12.96
CA THR A 102 1.70 39.23 -11.89
C THR A 102 0.75 38.06 -12.20
N SER A 103 0.29 37.94 -13.44
CA SER A 103 -0.65 36.89 -13.85
C SER A 103 -0.02 35.50 -13.72
N VAL A 104 1.24 35.35 -14.12
CA VAL A 104 1.96 34.06 -14.02
C VAL A 104 2.22 33.67 -12.56
N TRP A 105 2.61 34.62 -11.72
CA TRP A 105 2.76 34.37 -10.28
C TRP A 105 1.42 34.01 -9.60
N MET A 106 0.32 34.65 -9.99
CA MET A 106 -1.02 34.29 -9.51
C MET A 106 -1.43 32.89 -9.95
N LEU A 107 -1.14 32.51 -11.20
CA LEU A 107 -1.43 31.17 -11.71
C LEU A 107 -0.60 30.10 -10.99
N TYR A 108 0.69 30.34 -10.76
CA TYR A 108 1.54 29.48 -9.94
C TYR A 108 0.96 29.28 -8.52
N SER A 109 0.58 30.39 -7.87
CA SER A 109 0.00 30.37 -6.52
C SER A 109 -1.33 29.61 -6.49
N LEU A 110 -2.15 29.79 -7.53
CA LEU A 110 -3.42 29.06 -7.67
C LEU A 110 -3.17 27.55 -7.81
N MET A 111 -2.22 27.12 -8.65
CA MET A 111 -1.88 25.69 -8.80
C MET A 111 -1.37 25.09 -7.49
N LEU A 112 -0.55 25.84 -6.76
CA LEU A 112 -0.04 25.44 -5.46
C LEU A 112 -1.18 25.32 -4.42
N GLY A 113 -2.08 26.30 -4.38
CA GLY A 113 -3.26 26.31 -3.51
C GLY A 113 -4.20 25.13 -3.80
N VAL A 114 -4.52 24.88 -5.06
CA VAL A 114 -5.35 23.74 -5.49
C VAL A 114 -4.71 22.43 -5.05
N PHE A 115 -3.40 22.27 -5.21
CA PHE A 115 -2.70 21.07 -4.76
C PHE A 115 -2.82 20.85 -3.26
N PHE A 116 -2.56 21.87 -2.43
CA PHE A 116 -2.64 21.74 -0.98
C PHE A 116 -4.07 21.48 -0.47
N VAL A 117 -5.07 22.18 -1.05
CA VAL A 117 -6.49 21.96 -0.69
C VAL A 117 -6.96 20.56 -1.07
N THR A 118 -6.52 20.04 -2.22
CA THR A 118 -6.93 18.69 -2.66
C THR A 118 -6.12 17.56 -2.02
N MET A 119 -4.95 17.83 -1.48
CA MET A 119 -4.02 16.83 -0.91
C MET A 119 -4.68 15.89 0.11
N PRO A 120 -5.46 16.35 1.12
CA PRO A 120 -6.08 15.47 2.11
C PRO A 120 -7.06 14.46 1.51
N PHE A 121 -7.68 14.79 0.37
CA PHE A 121 -8.70 13.97 -0.30
C PHE A 121 -8.13 13.04 -1.38
N THR A 122 -6.83 13.15 -1.65
CA THR A 122 -6.15 12.41 -2.71
C THR A 122 -5.22 11.35 -2.16
N ARG A 123 -4.59 10.60 -3.07
CA ARG A 123 -3.56 9.61 -2.71
C ARG A 123 -2.35 10.23 -2.02
N TYR A 124 -2.08 11.52 -2.18
CA TYR A 124 -0.91 12.20 -1.60
C TYR A 124 -0.97 12.29 -0.07
N MET A 125 -2.15 12.10 0.52
CA MET A 125 -2.30 11.97 1.97
C MET A 125 -1.49 10.81 2.56
N HIS A 126 -1.17 9.78 1.74
CA HIS A 126 -0.38 8.63 2.21
C HIS A 126 1.00 9.05 2.75
N ILE A 127 1.61 10.12 2.24
CA ILE A 127 2.94 10.57 2.65
C ILE A 127 2.94 10.89 4.17
N PHE A 128 1.95 11.65 4.63
CA PHE A 128 1.83 12.01 6.05
C PHE A 128 1.41 10.81 6.91
N THR A 129 0.44 10.04 6.43
CA THR A 129 -0.06 8.89 7.19
C THR A 129 0.96 7.76 7.27
N GLU A 130 1.79 7.56 6.25
CA GLU A 130 2.89 6.60 6.26
C GLU A 130 3.97 7.00 7.26
N LEU A 131 4.34 8.27 7.30
CA LEU A 131 5.32 8.81 8.25
C LEU A 131 4.84 8.59 9.70
N LEU A 132 3.57 8.88 9.99
CA LEU A 132 2.97 8.61 11.30
C LEU A 132 2.91 7.10 11.60
N LEU A 133 2.62 6.27 10.62
CA LEU A 133 2.56 4.82 10.79
C LEU A 133 3.94 4.23 11.12
N ILE A 134 5.00 4.71 10.47
CA ILE A 134 6.39 4.35 10.79
C ILE A 134 6.71 4.73 12.24
N TYR A 135 6.33 5.93 12.65
CA TYR A 135 6.54 6.40 14.02
C TYR A 135 5.78 5.52 15.03
N PHE A 136 4.50 5.25 14.81
CA PHE A 136 3.70 4.39 15.70
C PHE A 136 4.28 2.98 15.81
N ARG A 137 4.75 2.40 14.72
CA ARG A 137 5.42 1.09 14.75
C ARG A 137 6.71 1.11 15.56
N LYS A 138 7.49 2.21 15.47
CA LYS A 138 8.73 2.36 16.21
C LYS A 138 8.51 2.44 17.72
N ILE A 139 7.44 3.10 18.18
CA ILE A 139 7.08 3.21 19.61
C ILE A 139 6.28 1.99 20.11
N GLY A 140 6.11 0.95 19.28
CA GLY A 140 5.46 -0.30 19.69
C GLY A 140 3.93 -0.26 19.67
N VAL A 141 3.31 0.82 19.18
CA VAL A 141 1.87 0.86 18.96
C VAL A 141 1.54 -0.04 17.77
N ARG A 142 1.09 -1.25 18.09
CA ARG A 142 0.53 -2.18 17.12
C ARG A 142 -0.95 -2.34 17.40
N GLU A 143 -1.71 -2.68 16.37
CA GLU A 143 -3.12 -2.99 16.55
C GLU A 143 -3.28 -4.25 17.39
N GLU A 144 -3.71 -4.08 18.64
CA GLU A 144 -4.44 -5.14 19.32
C GLU A 144 -5.88 -5.04 18.79
N THR A 145 -6.27 -6.09 18.10
CA THR A 145 -7.58 -6.37 17.52
C THR A 145 -8.71 -5.42 17.94
N GLY A 146 -9.11 -4.54 17.04
CA GLY A 146 -10.39 -3.83 17.16
C GLY A 146 -10.35 -2.34 17.47
N LYS A 147 -9.20 -1.71 17.67
CA LYS A 147 -9.16 -0.25 17.91
C LYS A 147 -9.16 0.51 16.58
N THR A 148 -10.24 1.22 16.34
CA THR A 148 -10.58 1.92 15.08
C THR A 148 -9.56 2.97 14.61
N GLY A 149 -8.75 3.54 15.50
CA GLY A 149 -7.80 4.61 15.17
C GLY A 149 -6.63 4.16 14.30
N TYR A 150 -5.89 3.13 14.71
CA TYR A 150 -4.74 2.60 13.97
C TYR A 150 -5.12 2.09 12.59
N THR A 151 -6.24 1.36 12.48
CA THR A 151 -6.78 0.89 11.20
C THR A 151 -7.07 2.02 10.23
N LEU A 152 -7.58 3.17 10.71
CA LEU A 152 -7.78 4.36 9.87
C LEU A 152 -6.48 4.91 9.31
N PHE A 153 -5.40 4.94 10.10
CA PHE A 153 -4.07 5.34 9.61
C PHE A 153 -3.56 4.35 8.57
N GLU A 154 -3.67 3.03 8.81
CA GLU A 154 -3.27 2.01 7.83
C GLU A 154 -4.04 2.13 6.52
N LEU A 155 -5.36 2.29 6.57
CA LEU A 155 -6.20 2.47 5.39
C LEU A 155 -5.81 3.71 4.59
N ASN A 156 -5.46 4.83 5.27
CA ASN A 156 -5.06 6.08 4.64
C ASN A 156 -3.60 6.07 4.18
N ALA A 157 -2.73 5.24 4.75
CA ALA A 157 -1.35 5.06 4.31
C ALA A 157 -1.24 4.34 2.95
N CYS A 158 -2.31 3.71 2.47
CA CYS A 158 -2.31 3.07 1.16
C CYS A 158 -2.18 4.09 0.02
N SER A 159 -1.03 4.10 -0.66
CA SER A 159 -0.74 4.96 -1.82
C SER A 159 -1.47 4.54 -3.10
N ARG A 160 -2.19 3.42 -3.08
CA ARG A 160 -2.82 2.80 -4.26
C ARG A 160 -1.83 2.51 -5.40
N CYS A 161 -0.60 2.14 -5.06
CA CYS A 161 0.48 1.85 -6.02
C CYS A 161 0.16 0.69 -6.97
N GLY A 162 -0.71 -0.25 -6.56
CA GLY A 162 -1.13 -1.40 -7.37
C GLY A 162 -0.19 -2.62 -7.30
N VAL A 163 0.88 -2.59 -6.50
CA VAL A 163 1.79 -3.73 -6.33
C VAL A 163 1.04 -5.00 -5.91
N CYS A 164 0.07 -4.87 -4.99
CA CYS A 164 -0.78 -5.98 -4.55
C CYS A 164 -1.68 -6.56 -5.66
N ILE A 165 -1.89 -5.85 -6.77
CA ILE A 165 -2.59 -6.38 -7.96
C ILE A 165 -1.64 -7.28 -8.75
N SER A 166 -0.43 -6.78 -9.02
CA SER A 166 0.56 -7.51 -9.84
C SER A 166 1.00 -8.83 -9.19
N GLY A 167 1.09 -8.87 -7.85
CA GLY A 167 1.43 -10.06 -7.07
C GLY A 167 0.27 -11.04 -6.86
N CYS A 168 -0.98 -10.65 -7.16
CA CYS A 168 -2.16 -11.45 -6.84
C CYS A 168 -2.35 -12.63 -7.80
N PRO A 169 -2.34 -13.89 -7.33
CA PRO A 169 -2.56 -15.05 -8.21
C PRO A 169 -3.97 -15.09 -8.78
N ILE A 170 -4.96 -14.55 -8.05
CA ILE A 170 -6.36 -14.51 -8.50
C ILE A 170 -6.53 -13.57 -9.70
N ASP A 171 -5.78 -12.46 -9.74
CA ASP A 171 -5.83 -11.50 -10.84
C ASP A 171 -5.48 -12.13 -12.21
N LYS A 172 -4.67 -13.20 -12.17
CA LYS A 172 -4.25 -13.92 -13.37
C LYS A 172 -5.30 -14.91 -13.87
N VAL A 173 -6.18 -15.36 -13.00
CA VAL A 173 -7.15 -16.44 -13.28
C VAL A 173 -8.56 -15.89 -13.49
N LEU A 174 -8.95 -14.89 -12.69
CA LEU A 174 -10.25 -14.27 -12.78
C LEU A 174 -10.10 -12.91 -13.47
N GLU A 175 -10.85 -12.69 -14.53
CA GLU A 175 -10.91 -11.40 -15.24
C GLU A 175 -11.51 -10.28 -14.39
N ASN A 176 -11.98 -10.61 -13.19
CA ASN A 176 -12.60 -9.66 -12.28
C ASN A 176 -11.54 -8.94 -11.42
N HIS A 177 -11.16 -7.75 -11.84
CA HIS A 177 -10.10 -6.93 -11.26
C HIS A 177 -10.47 -6.18 -9.96
N GLU A 178 -11.61 -6.48 -9.34
CA GLU A 178 -12.08 -5.74 -8.16
C GLU A 178 -11.91 -6.50 -6.83
N ILE A 179 -11.22 -7.65 -6.83
CA ILE A 179 -11.07 -8.52 -5.65
C ILE A 179 -9.79 -8.23 -4.86
N GLN A 180 -8.79 -7.59 -5.49
CA GLN A 180 -7.46 -7.38 -4.91
C GLN A 180 -7.52 -6.44 -3.68
N SER A 181 -6.50 -6.52 -2.84
CA SER A 181 -6.47 -5.83 -1.55
C SER A 181 -6.57 -4.31 -1.63
N VAL A 182 -6.13 -3.70 -2.72
CA VAL A 182 -6.31 -2.25 -2.94
C VAL A 182 -7.79 -1.86 -3.04
N TYR A 183 -8.63 -2.72 -3.62
CA TYR A 183 -10.08 -2.47 -3.70
C TYR A 183 -10.76 -2.70 -2.35
N LEU A 184 -10.29 -3.69 -1.57
CA LEU A 184 -10.73 -3.86 -0.18
C LEU A 184 -10.46 -2.59 0.64
N ILE A 185 -9.23 -2.05 0.59
CA ILE A 185 -8.88 -0.80 1.28
C ILE A 185 -9.77 0.35 0.80
N ARG A 186 -10.02 0.46 -0.50
CA ARG A 186 -10.91 1.49 -1.04
C ARG A 186 -12.31 1.39 -0.46
N SER A 187 -12.90 0.19 -0.46
CA SER A 187 -14.23 -0.05 0.10
C SER A 187 -14.29 0.24 1.60
N LEU A 188 -13.25 -0.15 2.37
CA LEU A 188 -13.17 0.15 3.80
C LEU A 188 -13.01 1.65 4.07
N ARG A 189 -12.22 2.37 3.29
CA ARG A 189 -12.08 3.84 3.39
C ARG A 189 -13.40 4.57 3.10
N ASN A 190 -14.13 4.11 2.10
CA ASN A 190 -15.43 4.66 1.73
C ASN A 190 -16.56 4.19 2.65
N GLN A 191 -16.24 3.42 3.69
CA GLN A 191 -17.22 2.84 4.63
C GLN A 191 -18.33 2.05 3.90
N GLU A 192 -18.00 1.47 2.73
CA GLU A 192 -18.93 0.64 2.00
C GLU A 192 -19.32 -0.57 2.85
N ARG A 193 -20.61 -0.93 2.79
CA ARG A 193 -21.20 -2.07 3.49
C ARG A 193 -22.00 -2.91 2.48
N GLY A 194 -22.23 -4.17 2.80
CA GLY A 194 -23.12 -5.03 2.01
C GLY A 194 -22.38 -6.03 1.12
N SER A 195 -23.08 -6.51 0.08
CA SER A 195 -22.67 -7.64 -0.75
C SER A 195 -21.33 -7.45 -1.48
N ARG A 196 -21.04 -6.23 -1.92
CA ARG A 196 -19.79 -5.93 -2.61
C ARG A 196 -18.57 -6.08 -1.70
N LEU A 197 -18.61 -5.51 -0.49
CA LEU A 197 -17.50 -5.64 0.46
C LEU A 197 -17.30 -7.10 0.85
N LYS A 198 -18.41 -7.84 1.06
CA LYS A 198 -18.37 -9.26 1.34
C LYS A 198 -17.76 -10.04 0.17
N MET A 199 -18.17 -9.79 -1.06
CA MET A 199 -17.60 -10.42 -2.25
C MET A 199 -16.10 -10.19 -2.35
N ILE A 200 -15.62 -8.95 -2.14
CA ILE A 200 -14.19 -8.62 -2.16
C ILE A 200 -13.45 -9.35 -1.03
N ALA A 201 -14.06 -9.44 0.15
CA ALA A 201 -13.42 -10.08 1.30
C ALA A 201 -13.34 -11.60 1.14
N ASP A 202 -14.40 -12.26 0.66
CA ASP A 202 -14.53 -13.72 0.63
C ASP A 202 -13.77 -14.35 -0.53
N ASN A 203 -13.73 -13.69 -1.70
CA ASN A 203 -13.03 -14.19 -2.89
C ASN A 203 -11.50 -13.95 -2.83
N CYS A 204 -10.84 -14.44 -1.78
CA CYS A 204 -9.40 -14.34 -1.60
C CYS A 204 -8.81 -15.65 -1.08
N LEU A 205 -7.70 -16.07 -1.65
CA LEU A 205 -6.95 -17.27 -1.25
C LEU A 205 -6.22 -17.13 0.10
N MET A 206 -6.16 -15.93 0.68
CA MET A 206 -5.40 -15.65 1.92
C MET A 206 -3.94 -16.12 1.86
N CYS A 207 -3.31 -15.98 0.69
CA CYS A 207 -1.91 -16.39 0.45
C CYS A 207 -0.89 -15.42 1.03
N ASP A 208 -1.31 -14.28 1.56
CA ASP A 208 -0.53 -13.23 2.24
C ASP A 208 0.50 -12.47 1.37
N ARG A 209 0.64 -12.82 0.10
CA ARG A 209 1.61 -12.19 -0.80
C ARG A 209 1.45 -10.66 -0.87
N CYS A 210 0.21 -10.16 -0.90
CA CYS A 210 -0.07 -8.73 -0.94
C CYS A 210 0.40 -7.98 0.32
N THR A 211 0.46 -8.62 1.49
CA THR A 211 1.01 -8.06 2.73
C THR A 211 2.53 -7.97 2.64
N VAL A 212 3.19 -9.04 2.17
CA VAL A 212 4.66 -9.10 2.03
C VAL A 212 5.15 -8.08 1.00
N ASP A 213 4.46 -7.97 -0.14
CA ASP A 213 4.83 -7.09 -1.24
C ASP A 213 4.42 -5.62 -1.00
N CYS A 214 3.72 -5.30 0.11
CA CYS A 214 3.25 -3.94 0.38
C CYS A 214 4.40 -3.02 0.80
N PRO A 215 4.74 -1.97 0.01
CA PRO A 215 5.85 -1.08 0.33
C PRO A 215 5.62 -0.28 1.62
N VAL A 216 4.36 -0.06 1.99
CA VAL A 216 3.96 0.63 3.24
C VAL A 216 3.89 -0.33 4.42
N GLY A 217 3.91 -1.66 4.17
CA GLY A 217 3.83 -2.69 5.20
C GLY A 217 2.47 -2.79 5.89
N ILE A 218 1.37 -2.53 5.16
CA ILE A 218 0.01 -2.73 5.68
C ILE A 218 -0.27 -4.23 5.79
N ASP A 219 -0.81 -4.68 6.92
CA ASP A 219 -1.28 -6.07 7.06
C ASP A 219 -2.63 -6.27 6.38
N LEU A 220 -2.56 -6.48 5.06
CA LEU A 220 -3.73 -6.64 4.20
C LEU A 220 -4.51 -7.91 4.50
N SER A 221 -3.83 -8.95 5.00
CA SER A 221 -4.47 -10.20 5.37
C SER A 221 -5.22 -10.08 6.70
N ALA A 222 -4.69 -9.35 7.67
CA ALA A 222 -5.41 -9.04 8.91
C ALA A 222 -6.67 -8.22 8.64
N LEU A 223 -6.58 -7.15 7.84
CA LEU A 223 -7.74 -6.36 7.43
C LEU A 223 -8.82 -7.20 6.78
N ARG A 224 -8.43 -8.15 5.94
CA ARG A 224 -9.36 -9.06 5.26
C ARG A 224 -10.02 -10.01 6.24
N ARG A 225 -9.25 -10.62 7.16
CA ARG A 225 -9.80 -11.48 8.23
C ARG A 225 -10.81 -10.74 9.10
N GLN A 226 -10.47 -9.51 9.50
CA GLN A 226 -11.39 -8.66 10.28
C GLN A 226 -12.67 -8.34 9.52
N THR A 227 -12.56 -8.09 8.20
CA THR A 227 -13.73 -7.83 7.36
C THR A 227 -14.63 -9.05 7.25
N ARG A 228 -14.05 -10.24 7.08
CA ARG A 228 -14.77 -11.52 7.09
C ARG A 228 -15.46 -11.77 8.43
N ALA A 229 -14.75 -11.51 9.55
CA ALA A 229 -15.31 -11.70 10.90
C ALA A 229 -16.51 -10.80 11.20
N LYS A 230 -16.59 -9.62 10.57
CA LYS A 230 -17.74 -8.71 10.69
C LYS A 230 -18.93 -9.11 9.81
N GLY A 231 -18.68 -9.92 8.79
CA GLY A 231 -19.74 -10.51 7.98
C GLY A 231 -20.37 -11.66 8.77
N THR A 232 -21.68 -11.64 9.01
CA THR A 232 -22.41 -12.79 9.55
C THR A 232 -22.33 -13.94 8.55
N ILE A 233 -21.34 -14.80 8.71
CA ILE A 233 -21.29 -16.07 8.00
C ILE A 233 -21.99 -17.06 8.93
N ASP A 234 -23.04 -17.67 8.43
CA ASP A 234 -23.66 -18.80 9.13
C ASP A 234 -22.64 -19.96 9.13
N THR A 235 -22.06 -20.21 10.30
CA THR A 235 -21.02 -21.20 10.51
C THR A 235 -21.54 -22.57 10.82
N THR A 236 -22.83 -22.68 11.07
CA THR A 236 -23.42 -23.88 11.68
C THR A 236 -23.39 -25.11 10.78
N GLY A 237 -23.22 -24.94 9.45
CA GLY A 237 -23.23 -26.08 8.52
C GLY A 237 -21.87 -26.61 8.04
N ASN A 238 -20.89 -25.73 7.84
CA ASN A 238 -19.72 -26.06 7.01
C ASN A 238 -18.48 -26.58 7.76
N TYR A 239 -18.45 -26.45 9.10
CA TYR A 239 -17.27 -26.79 9.90
C TYR A 239 -17.55 -27.76 11.06
N VAL A 240 -18.69 -28.44 11.02
CA VAL A 240 -19.10 -29.42 12.06
C VAL A 240 -18.05 -30.54 12.24
N TYR A 241 -17.30 -30.87 11.20
CA TYR A 241 -16.22 -31.86 11.30
C TYR A 241 -15.06 -31.42 12.22
N LEU A 242 -14.92 -30.12 12.49
CA LEU A 242 -13.89 -29.59 13.41
C LEU A 242 -14.29 -29.71 14.88
N ASP A 243 -15.56 -29.94 15.16
CA ASP A 243 -16.11 -30.15 16.51
C ASP A 243 -15.97 -31.61 17.00
N LYS A 244 -15.57 -32.53 16.10
CA LYS A 244 -15.35 -33.90 16.48
C LYS A 244 -14.27 -33.99 17.55
N LYS A 245 -14.55 -34.73 18.62
CA LYS A 245 -13.57 -35.03 19.68
C LYS A 245 -12.32 -35.65 19.02
N GLN A 246 -11.22 -34.97 19.20
CA GLN A 246 -9.94 -35.51 18.77
C GLN A 246 -9.61 -36.65 19.71
N THR A 247 -9.38 -37.82 19.15
CA THR A 247 -8.98 -38.99 19.94
C THR A 247 -7.58 -38.73 20.50
N SER A 248 -7.43 -38.68 21.81
CA SER A 248 -6.13 -38.61 22.44
C SER A 248 -5.40 -39.94 22.21
N PHE A 249 -4.35 -39.91 21.44
CA PHE A 249 -3.44 -41.03 21.31
C PHE A 249 -2.40 -40.96 22.44
N ASN A 250 -1.99 -42.12 22.96
CA ASN A 250 -0.89 -42.21 23.92
C ASN A 250 0.38 -41.64 23.30
N ALA A 251 0.86 -40.55 23.84
CA ALA A 251 2.10 -39.92 23.39
C ALA A 251 3.29 -40.85 23.62
N ILE A 252 3.95 -41.27 22.56
CA ILE A 252 5.17 -42.07 22.60
C ILE A 252 6.34 -41.16 22.21
N GLY A 253 7.18 -40.77 23.15
CA GLY A 253 8.37 -39.95 22.90
C GLY A 253 8.25 -38.51 23.39
N ARG A 254 9.38 -37.77 23.31
CA ARG A 254 9.49 -36.35 23.72
C ARG A 254 9.14 -35.38 22.65
N VAL A 255 9.02 -35.82 21.40
CA VAL A 255 8.78 -34.98 20.21
C VAL A 255 7.39 -35.27 19.68
N ALA A 256 6.58 -34.25 19.59
CA ALA A 256 5.29 -34.29 18.87
C ALA A 256 5.48 -33.76 17.46
N TYR A 257 5.11 -34.55 16.47
CA TYR A 257 5.13 -34.14 15.07
C TYR A 257 3.70 -33.91 14.58
N PHE A 258 3.45 -32.68 14.13
CA PHE A 258 2.19 -32.29 13.50
C PHE A 258 2.45 -32.01 12.01
N GLY A 259 2.03 -32.90 11.12
CA GLY A 259 2.26 -32.78 9.69
C GLY A 259 1.39 -31.72 9.02
N GLY A 260 0.14 -31.66 9.41
CA GLY A 260 -0.88 -30.78 8.82
C GLY A 260 -1.39 -31.26 7.47
N CYS A 261 -2.43 -30.60 6.97
CA CYS A 261 -3.17 -31.05 5.78
C CYS A 261 -2.30 -31.20 4.53
N MET A 262 -1.28 -30.37 4.35
CA MET A 262 -0.44 -30.40 3.15
C MET A 262 0.48 -31.65 3.11
N SER A 263 0.98 -32.09 4.23
CA SER A 263 1.80 -33.33 4.28
C SER A 263 0.97 -34.58 4.00
N HIS A 264 -0.29 -34.60 4.43
CA HIS A 264 -1.23 -35.67 4.06
C HIS A 264 -1.53 -35.71 2.57
N LEU A 265 -1.55 -34.54 1.89
CA LEU A 265 -1.73 -34.44 0.44
C LEU A 265 -0.45 -34.73 -0.35
N THR A 266 0.71 -34.76 0.34
CA THR A 266 2.03 -34.92 -0.29
C THR A 266 2.81 -36.00 0.46
N PRO A 267 2.57 -37.29 0.18
CA PRO A 267 3.17 -38.42 0.93
C PRO A 267 4.69 -38.36 1.05
N GLY A 268 5.39 -37.87 0.02
CA GLY A 268 6.85 -37.71 0.05
C GLY A 268 7.38 -36.80 1.16
N ILE A 269 6.59 -35.86 1.66
CA ILE A 269 6.96 -35.03 2.80
C ILE A 269 6.95 -35.88 4.08
N THR A 270 5.90 -36.66 4.27
CA THR A 270 5.77 -37.55 5.44
C THR A 270 6.89 -38.58 5.47
N GLU A 271 7.17 -39.26 4.35
CA GLU A 271 8.28 -40.20 4.23
C GLU A 271 9.63 -39.57 4.52
N SER A 272 9.86 -38.35 4.03
CA SER A 272 11.11 -37.62 4.29
C SER A 272 11.28 -37.29 5.76
N MET A 273 10.20 -36.87 6.44
CA MET A 273 10.22 -36.61 7.87
C MET A 273 10.44 -37.87 8.67
N GLU A 274 9.83 -38.99 8.30
CA GLU A 274 10.08 -40.29 8.95
C GLU A 274 11.54 -40.71 8.82
N ARG A 275 12.15 -40.55 7.65
CA ARG A 275 13.59 -40.81 7.44
C ARG A 275 14.47 -39.92 8.33
N ILE A 276 14.13 -38.63 8.47
CA ILE A 276 14.86 -37.69 9.32
C ILE A 276 14.80 -38.15 10.80
N PHE A 277 13.61 -38.47 11.32
CA PHE A 277 13.44 -38.93 12.68
C PHE A 277 14.16 -40.26 12.94
N THR A 278 14.12 -41.18 11.98
CA THR A 278 14.84 -42.45 12.06
C THR A 278 16.35 -42.22 12.05
N ALA A 279 16.87 -41.37 11.17
CA ALA A 279 18.29 -41.05 11.09
C ALA A 279 18.82 -40.35 12.37
N ALA A 280 17.95 -39.57 13.03
CA ALA A 280 18.25 -38.84 14.26
C ALA A 280 18.03 -39.70 15.53
N ASP A 281 17.62 -40.98 15.40
CA ASP A 281 17.21 -41.87 16.49
C ASP A 281 16.19 -41.21 17.45
N GLN A 282 15.29 -40.38 16.91
CA GLN A 282 14.28 -39.67 17.70
C GLN A 282 12.95 -40.41 17.69
N LYS A 283 12.54 -40.83 18.89
CA LYS A 283 11.16 -41.33 19.09
C LYS A 283 10.22 -40.12 19.08
N TYR A 284 9.23 -40.17 18.18
CA TYR A 284 8.26 -39.12 18.03
C TYR A 284 6.83 -39.66 18.04
N TRP A 285 5.90 -38.78 18.40
CA TRP A 285 4.47 -39.02 18.29
C TRP A 285 3.93 -38.24 17.09
N TYR A 286 3.39 -38.95 16.09
CA TYR A 286 2.74 -38.32 14.93
C TYR A 286 1.30 -38.00 15.31
N MET A 287 1.03 -36.73 15.71
CA MET A 287 -0.23 -36.26 16.28
C MET A 287 -1.41 -36.43 15.34
N ASP A 288 -1.24 -36.05 14.08
CA ASP A 288 -2.31 -36.01 13.08
C ASP A 288 -2.20 -37.11 12.01
N LYS A 289 -1.59 -38.26 12.37
CA LYS A 289 -1.39 -39.39 11.45
C LYS A 289 -2.69 -39.84 10.75
N LEU A 290 -3.83 -39.71 11.41
CA LEU A 290 -5.14 -40.07 10.86
C LEU A 290 -5.87 -38.91 10.18
N ALA A 291 -5.22 -37.78 10.00
CA ALA A 291 -5.82 -36.53 9.46
C ALA A 291 -7.06 -36.05 10.23
N THR A 292 -7.17 -36.37 11.53
CA THR A 292 -8.34 -36.01 12.37
C THR A 292 -8.15 -34.72 13.13
N ILE A 293 -6.92 -34.21 13.21
CA ILE A 293 -6.56 -33.00 13.97
C ILE A 293 -6.39 -31.84 13.01
N CYS A 294 -7.07 -30.72 13.29
CA CYS A 294 -6.98 -29.50 12.48
C CYS A 294 -6.26 -28.39 13.25
N CYS A 295 -5.33 -27.69 12.58
CA CYS A 295 -4.61 -26.53 13.16
C CYS A 295 -5.48 -25.27 13.34
N GLY A 296 -6.71 -25.27 12.88
CA GLY A 296 -7.60 -24.11 12.91
C GLY A 296 -7.32 -23.02 11.89
N ARG A 297 -6.34 -23.18 10.98
CA ARG A 297 -6.04 -22.18 9.94
C ARG A 297 -7.22 -21.87 9.04
N PRO A 298 -8.03 -22.83 8.55
CA PRO A 298 -9.20 -22.52 7.74
C PRO A 298 -10.20 -21.61 8.45
N LEU A 299 -10.48 -21.86 9.74
CA LEU A 299 -11.33 -21.00 10.55
C LEU A 299 -10.76 -19.60 10.70
N GLN A 300 -9.47 -19.48 10.99
CA GLN A 300 -8.80 -18.20 11.12
C GLN A 300 -8.83 -17.40 9.82
N GLN A 301 -8.62 -18.05 8.68
CA GLN A 301 -8.67 -17.40 7.37
C GLN A 301 -10.08 -16.92 7.00
N GLN A 302 -11.11 -17.59 7.49
CA GLN A 302 -12.51 -17.18 7.31
C GLN A 302 -12.95 -16.11 8.31
N GLY A 303 -12.12 -15.73 9.27
CA GLY A 303 -12.42 -14.71 10.26
C GLY A 303 -12.94 -15.25 11.59
N PHE A 304 -13.06 -16.56 11.77
CA PHE A 304 -13.49 -17.22 13.02
C PHE A 304 -12.32 -17.37 13.99
N THR A 305 -11.79 -16.24 14.43
CA THR A 305 -10.57 -16.21 15.24
C THR A 305 -10.72 -16.85 16.61
N ALA A 306 -11.90 -16.71 17.25
CA ALA A 306 -12.19 -17.31 18.55
C ALA A 306 -12.25 -18.84 18.45
N GLN A 307 -12.97 -19.39 17.48
CA GLN A 307 -13.09 -20.83 17.25
C GLN A 307 -11.73 -21.43 16.86
N ALA A 308 -10.94 -20.71 16.04
CA ALA A 308 -9.60 -21.14 15.68
C ALA A 308 -8.65 -21.15 16.90
N ALA A 309 -8.78 -20.19 17.82
CA ALA A 309 -8.00 -20.15 19.05
C ALA A 309 -8.39 -21.29 20.00
N GLU A 310 -9.69 -21.56 20.14
CA GLU A 310 -10.18 -22.67 20.95
C GLU A 310 -9.70 -24.02 20.41
N LEU A 311 -9.78 -24.20 19.07
CA LEU A 311 -9.28 -25.42 18.44
C LEU A 311 -7.79 -25.62 18.68
N ARG A 312 -6.99 -24.56 18.55
CA ARG A 312 -5.56 -24.63 18.89
C ARG A 312 -5.32 -25.01 20.36
N ARG A 313 -6.09 -24.42 21.28
CA ARG A 313 -6.01 -24.76 22.70
C ARG A 313 -6.34 -26.23 22.99
N LYS A 314 -7.26 -26.82 22.22
CA LYS A 314 -7.57 -28.26 22.33
C LYS A 314 -6.43 -29.17 21.83
N ASN A 315 -5.55 -28.63 20.95
CA ASN A 315 -4.44 -29.36 20.35
C ASN A 315 -3.14 -29.26 21.18
N THR A 316 -3.06 -28.32 22.11
CA THR A 316 -1.93 -28.13 23.04
C THR A 316 -2.23 -28.71 24.42
#